data_4e940f57faece0c82254c37556ae2a22
#
_entry.id   4e940f57faece0c82254c37556ae2a22
#
_cell.length_a   1.000
_cell.length_b   1.000
_cell.length_c   1.000
_cell.angle_alpha   90.00
_cell.angle_beta   90.00
_cell.angle_gamma   90.00
#
_symmetry.space_group_name_H-M   'P 1'
#
loop_
_entity.id
_entity.type
_entity.pdbx_description
1 polymer ?
#
loop_
_entity_poly.entity_id
_entity_poly.type
_entity_poly.pdbx_seq_one_letter_code
_entity_poly.pdbx_strand_id
1 'polypeptide(L)'
;MAGHDKTDESILEEAMDWFLRLREPHRTAADERDFGRWFERSPANRDAWTKACKTWELMGETTPIHQDLWRPAGQAKMLAARHRRRVLGAGAALALAACLVLALAGPSLFIRYRADFRTATAELRKITLEDGSAVELGAESAIDTDFANGARHVTLLSGEAFFDVKHDPARPFTVTAAGVNVTVLGTAFDVHIKPEDTTVELVRGLVGLTVDGAAKTFERSPGDSVTVSRTDGQVSRARLAPEDMAAWRNGRLFVNDVTVASVVDELQRYHSAWISIPSGDLANRRVTGLYDLSDPDRALEALVQPYGGRVHHISPYLRVLALF
;
A
#
# COMPACT_ATOMS: atom_id res chain seq x y z
N MET A 1 -76.98 26.31 9.37
CA MET A 1 -76.02 25.62 8.50
C MET A 1 -74.92 25.13 9.40
N ALA A 2 -74.96 23.89 9.84
CA ALA A 2 -73.97 23.30 10.73
C ALA A 2 -72.83 22.76 9.85
N GLY A 3 -71.66 23.39 9.91
CA GLY A 3 -70.42 22.85 9.40
C GLY A 3 -70.01 21.68 10.30
N HIS A 4 -70.06 20.47 9.78
CA HIS A 4 -69.51 19.27 10.44
C HIS A 4 -68.00 19.41 10.37
N ASP A 5 -67.39 19.78 11.48
CA ASP A 5 -65.96 19.73 11.67
C ASP A 5 -65.55 18.24 11.64
N LYS A 6 -64.96 17.77 10.55
CA LYS A 6 -64.52 16.37 10.46
C LYS A 6 -63.36 16.20 11.43
N THR A 7 -63.51 15.24 12.34
CA THR A 7 -62.41 14.91 13.26
C THR A 7 -61.23 14.34 12.48
N ASP A 8 -60.01 14.57 12.96
CA ASP A 8 -58.75 14.07 12.36
C ASP A 8 -58.80 12.56 12.07
N GLU A 9 -59.54 11.80 12.86
CA GLU A 9 -59.79 10.37 12.69
C GLU A 9 -60.60 10.04 11.41
N SER A 10 -61.64 10.81 11.14
CA SER A 10 -62.48 10.59 9.94
C SER A 10 -61.75 10.97 8.65
N ILE A 11 -60.81 11.92 8.71
CA ILE A 11 -59.95 12.29 7.57
C ILE A 11 -58.92 11.19 7.29
N LEU A 12 -58.41 10.54 8.35
CA LEU A 12 -57.46 9.44 8.22
C LEU A 12 -58.13 8.17 7.65
N GLU A 13 -59.39 7.90 8.06
CA GLU A 13 -60.20 6.82 7.45
C GLU A 13 -60.44 7.05 5.95
N GLU A 14 -60.82 8.28 5.56
CA GLU A 14 -60.91 8.65 4.12
C GLU A 14 -59.59 8.48 3.35
N ALA A 15 -58.46 8.82 3.99
CA ALA A 15 -57.13 8.64 3.41
C ALA A 15 -56.82 7.15 3.20
N MET A 16 -57.15 6.29 4.14
CA MET A 16 -56.99 4.83 4.00
C MET A 16 -57.88 4.26 2.89
N ASP A 17 -59.16 4.72 2.80
CA ASP A 17 -60.08 4.33 1.71
C ASP A 17 -59.53 4.69 0.34
N TRP A 18 -59.01 5.91 0.19
CA TRP A 18 -58.36 6.34 -1.05
C TRP A 18 -57.13 5.51 -1.35
N PHE A 19 -56.33 5.16 -0.33
CA PHE A 19 -55.17 4.32 -0.44
C PHE A 19 -55.50 2.93 -0.99
N LEU A 20 -56.58 2.30 -0.51
CA LEU A 20 -57.02 1.00 -0.99
C LEU A 20 -57.59 1.07 -2.43
N ARG A 21 -58.47 2.04 -2.68
CA ARG A 21 -59.11 2.23 -4.03
C ARG A 21 -58.07 2.46 -5.13
N LEU A 22 -57.04 3.24 -4.87
CA LEU A 22 -55.99 3.52 -5.84
C LEU A 22 -55.09 2.30 -6.13
N ARG A 23 -55.15 1.27 -5.30
CA ARG A 23 -54.44 -0.02 -5.50
C ARG A 23 -55.24 -1.09 -6.17
N GLU A 24 -56.53 -0.89 -6.36
CA GLU A 24 -57.36 -1.85 -7.05
C GLU A 24 -56.99 -2.00 -8.54
N PRO A 25 -56.96 -3.25 -9.08
CA PRO A 25 -56.57 -3.48 -10.47
C PRO A 25 -57.52 -2.83 -11.51
N HIS A 26 -58.75 -2.45 -11.08
CA HIS A 26 -59.79 -1.88 -11.96
C HIS A 26 -60.05 -0.39 -11.71
N ARG A 27 -59.08 0.34 -11.13
CA ARG A 27 -59.21 1.78 -10.91
C ARG A 27 -59.50 2.51 -12.24
N THR A 28 -60.31 3.55 -12.15
CA THR A 28 -60.71 4.36 -13.29
C THR A 28 -60.03 5.74 -13.29
N ALA A 29 -59.99 6.40 -14.46
CA ALA A 29 -59.49 7.79 -14.51
C ALA A 29 -60.41 8.79 -13.74
N ALA A 30 -61.61 8.39 -13.34
CA ALA A 30 -62.50 9.12 -12.47
C ALA A 30 -62.02 9.09 -11.03
N ASP A 31 -61.58 7.91 -10.55
CA ASP A 31 -61.05 7.73 -9.19
C ASP A 31 -59.80 8.59 -8.94
N GLU A 32 -58.92 8.70 -9.94
CA GLU A 32 -57.73 9.54 -9.87
C GLU A 32 -58.06 11.05 -9.76
N ARG A 33 -59.06 11.48 -10.53
CA ARG A 33 -59.55 12.89 -10.48
C ARG A 33 -60.23 13.22 -9.14
N ASP A 34 -61.00 12.29 -8.63
CA ASP A 34 -61.73 12.47 -7.37
C ASP A 34 -60.78 12.45 -6.17
N PHE A 35 -59.77 11.60 -6.22
CA PHE A 35 -58.67 11.63 -5.25
C PHE A 35 -57.88 12.94 -5.29
N GLY A 36 -57.54 13.45 -6.48
CA GLY A 36 -56.87 14.75 -6.63
C GLY A 36 -57.66 15.87 -5.98
N ARG A 37 -59.00 15.95 -6.23
CA ARG A 37 -59.88 16.93 -5.60
C ARG A 37 -59.93 16.79 -4.06
N TRP A 38 -59.96 15.58 -3.56
CA TRP A 38 -59.94 15.30 -2.08
C TRP A 38 -58.60 15.70 -1.46
N PHE A 39 -57.49 15.35 -2.11
CA PHE A 39 -56.13 15.65 -1.64
C PHE A 39 -55.84 17.15 -1.58
N GLU A 40 -56.30 17.92 -2.57
CA GLU A 40 -56.08 19.37 -2.61
C GLU A 40 -57.06 20.16 -1.74
N ARG A 41 -58.11 19.57 -1.20
CA ARG A 41 -59.18 20.24 -0.46
C ARG A 41 -58.70 20.89 0.81
N SER A 42 -57.76 20.26 1.53
CA SER A 42 -57.20 20.83 2.77
C SER A 42 -55.81 20.33 3.11
N PRO A 43 -55.04 21.06 3.90
CA PRO A 43 -53.76 20.58 4.44
C PRO A 43 -53.92 19.30 5.29
N ALA A 44 -55.00 19.17 6.04
CA ALA A 44 -55.31 17.99 6.86
C ALA A 44 -55.45 16.70 6.03
N ASN A 45 -56.04 16.78 4.81
CA ASN A 45 -56.13 15.64 3.91
C ASN A 45 -54.75 15.20 3.41
N ARG A 46 -53.82 16.12 3.15
CA ARG A 46 -52.45 15.79 2.74
C ARG A 46 -51.66 15.13 3.85
N ASP A 47 -51.83 15.63 5.12
CA ASP A 47 -51.16 15.04 6.28
C ASP A 47 -51.71 13.63 6.59
N ALA A 48 -53.05 13.44 6.47
CA ALA A 48 -53.69 12.13 6.64
C ALA A 48 -53.24 11.15 5.59
N TRP A 49 -53.12 11.55 4.32
CA TRP A 49 -52.54 10.73 3.25
C TRP A 49 -51.10 10.31 3.53
N THR A 50 -50.27 11.23 3.99
CA THR A 50 -48.87 10.97 4.34
C THR A 50 -48.76 9.97 5.48
N LYS A 51 -49.65 10.09 6.50
CA LYS A 51 -49.72 9.14 7.62
C LYS A 51 -50.17 7.75 7.13
N ALA A 52 -51.18 7.66 6.28
CA ALA A 52 -51.66 6.38 5.70
C ALA A 52 -50.58 5.66 4.93
N CYS A 53 -49.82 6.37 4.06
CA CYS A 53 -48.69 5.82 3.33
C CYS A 53 -47.54 5.35 4.26
N LYS A 54 -47.19 6.13 5.29
CA LYS A 54 -46.14 5.78 6.25
C LYS A 54 -46.49 4.56 7.11
N THR A 55 -47.77 4.45 7.48
CA THR A 55 -48.26 3.29 8.28
C THR A 55 -48.12 2.01 7.44
N TRP A 56 -48.35 2.07 6.12
CA TRP A 56 -48.20 0.93 5.24
C TRP A 56 -46.74 0.55 5.00
N GLU A 57 -45.83 1.51 4.86
CA GLU A 57 -44.36 1.26 4.78
C GLU A 57 -43.85 0.54 6.02
N LEU A 58 -44.33 0.93 7.22
CA LEU A 58 -43.97 0.28 8.48
C LEU A 58 -44.47 -1.16 8.58
N MET A 59 -45.53 -1.52 7.85
CA MET A 59 -46.05 -2.89 7.77
C MET A 59 -45.34 -3.77 6.73
N GLY A 60 -44.32 -3.25 6.02
CA GLY A 60 -43.34 -4.06 5.27
C GLY A 60 -43.70 -4.48 3.86
N GLU A 61 -44.74 -3.90 3.22
CA GLU A 61 -45.09 -4.24 1.84
C GLU A 61 -45.33 -3.03 0.94
N THR A 62 -44.53 -2.89 -0.09
CA THR A 62 -44.66 -2.13 -1.34
C THR A 62 -45.00 -0.63 -1.28
N THR A 63 -44.09 0.18 -1.79
CA THR A 63 -44.28 1.61 -2.12
C THR A 63 -45.54 1.83 -2.99
N PRO A 64 -46.39 2.85 -2.67
CA PRO A 64 -47.55 3.20 -3.49
C PRO A 64 -47.11 3.56 -4.91
N ILE A 65 -47.76 2.94 -5.91
CA ILE A 65 -47.43 3.03 -7.37
C ILE A 65 -47.45 4.48 -7.90
N HIS A 66 -48.04 5.41 -7.14
CA HIS A 66 -48.29 6.79 -7.60
C HIS A 66 -47.60 7.89 -6.76
N GLN A 67 -46.61 7.55 -5.90
CA GLN A 67 -45.87 8.55 -5.15
C GLN A 67 -45.18 9.61 -6.04
N ASP A 68 -44.84 9.22 -7.28
CA ASP A 68 -44.13 10.09 -8.22
C ASP A 68 -45.03 11.14 -8.89
N LEU A 69 -46.37 10.87 -9.00
CA LEU A 69 -47.32 11.81 -9.60
C LEU A 69 -47.65 13.03 -8.72
N TRP A 70 -47.38 12.93 -7.41
CA TRP A 70 -47.77 13.95 -6.44
C TRP A 70 -46.56 14.72 -5.85
N ARG A 71 -45.39 14.49 -6.38
CA ARG A 71 -44.19 15.28 -5.98
C ARG A 71 -44.24 16.65 -6.66
N PRO A 72 -44.21 17.78 -5.89
CA PRO A 72 -44.10 19.09 -6.48
C PRO A 72 -42.84 19.20 -7.36
N ALA A 73 -42.95 19.80 -8.53
CA ALA A 73 -41.90 19.86 -9.57
C ALA A 73 -40.53 20.39 -9.05
N GLY A 74 -40.51 21.09 -7.88
CA GLY A 74 -39.31 21.56 -7.20
C GLY A 74 -38.53 20.45 -6.47
N GLN A 75 -39.21 19.39 -5.98
CA GLN A 75 -38.54 18.29 -5.25
C GLN A 75 -37.85 17.31 -6.20
N ALA A 76 -38.37 17.11 -7.40
CA ALA A 76 -37.75 16.25 -8.43
C ALA A 76 -36.37 16.82 -8.86
N LYS A 77 -36.22 18.15 -8.97
CA LYS A 77 -34.93 18.80 -9.27
C LYS A 77 -33.93 18.68 -8.11
N MET A 78 -34.40 18.74 -6.85
CA MET A 78 -33.52 18.59 -5.67
C MET A 78 -33.08 17.13 -5.48
N LEU A 79 -33.94 16.16 -5.75
CA LEU A 79 -33.60 14.72 -5.63
C LEU A 79 -32.66 14.30 -6.77
N ALA A 80 -32.86 14.77 -7.98
CA ALA A 80 -31.95 14.54 -9.10
C ALA A 80 -30.58 15.17 -8.86
N ALA A 81 -30.52 16.39 -8.28
CA ALA A 81 -29.28 17.05 -7.90
C ALA A 81 -28.57 16.32 -6.74
N ARG A 82 -29.31 15.77 -5.79
CA ARG A 82 -28.78 15.00 -4.65
C ARG A 82 -28.28 13.62 -5.10
N HIS A 83 -28.98 12.98 -6.03
CA HIS A 83 -28.54 11.72 -6.65
C HIS A 83 -27.27 11.94 -7.51
N ARG A 84 -27.27 12.98 -8.35
CA ARG A 84 -26.09 13.36 -9.15
C ARG A 84 -24.87 13.70 -8.27
N ARG A 85 -25.06 14.40 -7.14
CA ARG A 85 -23.99 14.66 -6.18
C ARG A 85 -23.49 13.40 -5.47
N ARG A 86 -24.38 12.43 -5.16
CA ARG A 86 -24.00 11.13 -4.60
C ARG A 86 -23.24 10.28 -5.60
N VAL A 87 -23.67 10.23 -6.86
CA VAL A 87 -22.98 9.50 -7.94
C VAL A 87 -21.63 10.15 -8.26
N LEU A 88 -21.55 11.48 -8.31
CA LEU A 88 -20.28 12.21 -8.46
C LEU A 88 -19.36 12.00 -7.26
N GLY A 89 -19.90 12.00 -6.04
CA GLY A 89 -19.12 11.72 -4.82
C GLY A 89 -18.64 10.27 -4.76
N ALA A 90 -19.45 9.32 -5.13
CA ALA A 90 -19.06 7.91 -5.22
C ALA A 90 -18.02 7.67 -6.32
N GLY A 91 -18.17 8.32 -7.48
CA GLY A 91 -17.17 8.29 -8.56
C GLY A 91 -15.83 8.90 -8.14
N ALA A 92 -15.85 10.04 -7.43
CA ALA A 92 -14.65 10.66 -6.89
C ALA A 92 -13.97 9.79 -5.82
N ALA A 93 -14.74 9.16 -4.93
CA ALA A 93 -14.23 8.25 -3.92
C ALA A 93 -13.60 7.00 -4.56
N LEU A 94 -14.23 6.44 -5.60
CA LEU A 94 -13.70 5.30 -6.35
C LEU A 94 -12.41 5.67 -7.10
N ALA A 95 -12.37 6.87 -7.71
CA ALA A 95 -11.17 7.37 -8.37
C ALA A 95 -10.03 7.60 -7.38
N LEU A 96 -10.30 8.18 -6.21
CA LEU A 96 -9.30 8.32 -5.14
C LEU A 96 -8.81 6.97 -4.63
N ALA A 97 -9.70 6.00 -4.42
CA ALA A 97 -9.32 4.64 -4.03
C ALA A 97 -8.46 3.96 -5.11
N ALA A 98 -8.82 4.10 -6.39
CA ALA A 98 -8.01 3.58 -7.49
C ALA A 98 -6.64 4.26 -7.59
N CYS A 99 -6.57 5.59 -7.43
CA CYS A 99 -5.30 6.32 -7.36
C CYS A 99 -4.43 5.89 -6.19
N LEU A 100 -5.05 5.66 -5.01
CA LEU A 100 -4.34 5.16 -3.84
C LEU A 100 -3.78 3.75 -4.07
N VAL A 101 -4.59 2.85 -4.63
CA VAL A 101 -4.14 1.49 -5.00
C VAL A 101 -3.02 1.54 -6.02
N LEU A 102 -3.12 2.39 -7.05
CA LEU A 102 -2.05 2.57 -8.04
C LEU A 102 -0.79 3.19 -7.43
N ALA A 103 -0.92 4.13 -6.50
CA ALA A 103 0.22 4.72 -5.81
C ALA A 103 0.95 3.71 -4.91
N LEU A 104 0.21 2.84 -4.22
CA LEU A 104 0.77 1.83 -3.31
C LEU A 104 1.28 0.59 -4.06
N ALA A 105 0.55 0.09 -5.04
CA ALA A 105 0.90 -1.12 -5.77
C ALA A 105 1.72 -0.86 -7.06
N GLY A 106 1.67 0.37 -7.60
CA GLY A 106 2.34 0.73 -8.85
C GLY A 106 3.85 0.46 -8.85
N PRO A 107 4.60 0.88 -7.83
CA PRO A 107 6.05 0.63 -7.78
C PRO A 107 6.39 -0.86 -7.79
N SER A 108 5.67 -1.67 -7.01
CA SER A 108 5.91 -3.12 -6.95
C SER A 108 5.52 -3.84 -8.25
N LEU A 109 4.44 -3.40 -8.91
CA LEU A 109 4.04 -3.91 -10.22
C LEU A 109 5.03 -3.54 -11.30
N PHE A 110 5.56 -2.31 -11.27
CA PHE A 110 6.60 -1.85 -12.20
C PHE A 110 7.88 -2.68 -12.07
N ILE A 111 8.35 -2.91 -10.83
CA ILE A 111 9.51 -3.77 -10.55
C ILE A 111 9.24 -5.20 -11.07
N ARG A 112 8.04 -5.77 -10.81
CA ARG A 112 7.67 -7.11 -11.29
C ARG A 112 7.69 -7.25 -12.80
N TYR A 113 7.30 -6.20 -13.51
CA TYR A 113 7.26 -6.21 -14.98
C TYR A 113 8.64 -6.04 -15.58
N ARG A 114 9.52 -5.25 -14.94
CA ARG A 114 10.83 -4.90 -15.44
C ARG A 114 11.92 -5.91 -15.06
N ALA A 115 11.79 -6.57 -13.92
CA ALA A 115 12.82 -7.48 -13.41
C ALA A 115 12.91 -8.79 -14.19
N ASP A 116 14.11 -9.15 -14.62
CA ASP A 116 14.43 -10.47 -15.19
C ASP A 116 14.51 -11.53 -14.09
N PHE A 117 15.09 -11.15 -12.94
CA PHE A 117 15.24 -12.03 -11.78
C PHE A 117 14.75 -11.33 -10.52
N ARG A 118 14.04 -12.09 -9.68
CA ARG A 118 13.54 -11.60 -8.39
C ARG A 118 13.46 -12.73 -7.38
N THR A 119 13.44 -12.34 -6.10
CA THR A 119 13.25 -13.21 -4.94
C THR A 119 12.02 -12.79 -4.15
N ALA A 120 11.42 -13.74 -3.44
CA ALA A 120 10.35 -13.52 -2.48
C ALA A 120 10.92 -13.24 -1.06
N THR A 121 10.03 -13.03 -0.09
CA THR A 121 10.37 -12.94 1.34
C THR A 121 11.13 -14.21 1.77
N ALA A 122 12.25 -14.03 2.47
CA ALA A 122 13.16 -15.08 2.93
C ALA A 122 13.77 -15.97 1.83
N GLU A 123 13.62 -15.63 0.55
CA GLU A 123 14.22 -16.35 -0.55
C GLU A 123 15.62 -15.81 -0.87
N LEU A 124 16.62 -16.70 -0.92
CA LEU A 124 17.94 -16.42 -1.47
C LEU A 124 18.09 -17.16 -2.79
N ARG A 125 18.64 -16.49 -3.82
CA ARG A 125 18.76 -17.10 -5.14
C ARG A 125 20.11 -16.82 -5.78
N LYS A 126 20.79 -17.87 -6.22
CA LYS A 126 22.03 -17.78 -7.01
C LYS A 126 21.69 -17.91 -8.50
N ILE A 127 22.26 -17.00 -9.30
CA ILE A 127 22.12 -16.97 -10.75
C ILE A 127 23.48 -16.80 -11.41
N THR A 128 23.63 -17.34 -12.59
CA THR A 128 24.80 -17.11 -13.45
C THR A 128 24.35 -16.25 -14.63
N LEU A 129 25.01 -15.12 -14.82
CA LEU A 129 24.73 -14.20 -15.91
C LEU A 129 25.33 -14.68 -17.24
N GLU A 130 24.96 -14.04 -18.35
CA GLU A 130 25.40 -14.41 -19.70
C GLU A 130 26.91 -14.34 -19.88
N ASP A 131 27.60 -13.44 -19.20
CA ASP A 131 29.07 -13.30 -19.23
C ASP A 131 29.79 -14.30 -18.32
N GLY A 132 29.07 -15.13 -17.60
CA GLY A 132 29.57 -16.12 -16.64
C GLY A 132 29.86 -15.53 -15.25
N SER A 133 29.48 -14.29 -14.96
CA SER A 133 29.50 -13.71 -13.62
C SER A 133 28.41 -14.37 -12.75
N ALA A 134 28.67 -14.54 -11.46
CA ALA A 134 27.68 -15.04 -10.51
C ALA A 134 27.05 -13.90 -9.72
N VAL A 135 25.72 -13.99 -9.51
CA VAL A 135 24.96 -13.06 -8.66
C VAL A 135 24.19 -13.88 -7.63
N GLU A 136 24.25 -13.45 -6.37
CA GLU A 136 23.38 -13.94 -5.33
C GLU A 136 22.40 -12.83 -4.94
N LEU A 137 21.09 -13.10 -5.06
CA LEU A 137 20.04 -12.16 -4.67
C LEU A 137 19.61 -12.45 -3.24
N GLY A 138 19.56 -11.41 -2.41
CA GLY A 138 18.98 -11.45 -1.07
C GLY A 138 17.44 -11.56 -1.11
N ALA A 139 16.80 -11.64 0.04
CA ALA A 139 15.34 -11.64 0.13
C ALA A 139 14.74 -10.37 -0.46
N GLU A 140 13.54 -10.47 -1.09
CA GLU A 140 12.79 -9.34 -1.67
C GLU A 140 13.62 -8.45 -2.62
N SER A 141 14.52 -9.08 -3.40
CA SER A 141 15.41 -8.39 -4.33
C SER A 141 14.98 -8.59 -5.77
N ALA A 142 15.31 -7.62 -6.62
CA ALA A 142 14.98 -7.66 -8.03
C ALA A 142 16.09 -7.01 -8.87
N ILE A 143 16.50 -7.67 -9.94
CA ILE A 143 17.45 -7.12 -10.92
C ILE A 143 16.90 -7.20 -12.35
N ASP A 144 17.33 -6.25 -13.15
CA ASP A 144 17.15 -6.15 -14.59
C ASP A 144 18.54 -6.23 -15.25
N THR A 145 18.69 -6.97 -16.34
CA THR A 145 20.00 -7.25 -16.96
C THR A 145 20.02 -6.78 -18.42
N ASP A 146 21.08 -6.11 -18.82
CA ASP A 146 21.30 -5.71 -20.21
C ASP A 146 22.69 -6.14 -20.67
N PHE A 147 22.72 -7.20 -21.48
CA PHE A 147 23.93 -7.72 -22.13
C PHE A 147 23.93 -7.49 -23.63
N ALA A 148 23.00 -6.68 -24.17
CA ALA A 148 22.91 -6.40 -25.58
C ALA A 148 24.15 -5.64 -26.09
N ASN A 149 24.55 -5.92 -27.32
CA ASN A 149 25.67 -5.26 -28.00
C ASN A 149 27.03 -5.32 -27.27
N GLY A 150 27.23 -6.37 -26.43
CA GLY A 150 28.43 -6.55 -25.64
C GLY A 150 28.47 -5.75 -24.33
N ALA A 151 27.39 -5.08 -23.96
CA ALA A 151 27.23 -4.46 -22.65
C ALA A 151 27.26 -5.52 -21.56
N ARG A 152 27.64 -5.10 -20.34
CA ARG A 152 27.61 -5.90 -19.11
C ARG A 152 26.99 -5.03 -18.04
N HIS A 153 25.69 -4.78 -18.19
CA HIS A 153 24.96 -3.87 -17.30
C HIS A 153 23.89 -4.61 -16.52
N VAL A 154 23.82 -4.33 -15.22
CA VAL A 154 22.77 -4.81 -14.33
C VAL A 154 22.19 -3.63 -13.57
N THR A 155 20.86 -3.56 -13.48
CA THR A 155 20.17 -2.62 -12.60
C THR A 155 19.60 -3.35 -11.41
N LEU A 156 20.05 -3.02 -10.19
CA LEU A 156 19.38 -3.45 -8.97
C LEU A 156 18.16 -2.54 -8.79
N LEU A 157 16.96 -3.12 -8.93
CA LEU A 157 15.69 -2.41 -8.84
C LEU A 157 15.22 -2.28 -7.39
N SER A 158 15.49 -3.29 -6.56
CA SER A 158 15.16 -3.32 -5.13
C SER A 158 16.00 -4.36 -4.40
N GLY A 159 16.14 -4.19 -3.09
CA GLY A 159 16.75 -5.15 -2.20
C GLY A 159 18.27 -5.17 -2.26
N GLU A 160 18.86 -6.35 -2.22
CA GLU A 160 20.29 -6.57 -2.02
C GLU A 160 20.81 -7.68 -2.93
N ALA A 161 21.97 -7.45 -3.52
CA ALA A 161 22.61 -8.41 -4.41
C ALA A 161 24.14 -8.41 -4.24
N PHE A 162 24.68 -9.61 -4.12
CA PHE A 162 26.12 -9.83 -4.15
C PHE A 162 26.55 -10.25 -5.55
N PHE A 163 27.59 -9.59 -6.08
CA PHE A 163 28.14 -9.82 -7.41
C PHE A 163 29.54 -10.42 -7.29
N ASP A 164 29.78 -11.55 -7.92
CA ASP A 164 31.11 -12.10 -8.17
C ASP A 164 31.38 -12.04 -9.68
N VAL A 165 31.98 -10.91 -10.09
CA VAL A 165 32.11 -10.54 -11.48
C VAL A 165 33.34 -11.20 -12.09
N LYS A 166 33.12 -11.90 -13.21
CA LYS A 166 34.20 -12.47 -14.02
C LYS A 166 35.10 -11.37 -14.57
N HIS A 167 36.41 -11.56 -14.39
CA HIS A 167 37.42 -10.57 -14.85
C HIS A 167 37.43 -10.45 -16.37
N ASP A 168 37.16 -9.22 -16.88
CA ASP A 168 37.22 -8.85 -18.30
C ASP A 168 37.52 -7.35 -18.42
N PRO A 169 38.79 -6.96 -18.53
CA PRO A 169 39.18 -5.55 -18.59
C PRO A 169 38.73 -4.85 -19.88
N ALA A 170 38.44 -5.59 -20.97
CA ALA A 170 37.99 -5.03 -22.24
C ALA A 170 36.53 -4.60 -22.20
N ARG A 171 35.74 -5.17 -21.29
CA ARG A 171 34.30 -4.89 -21.14
C ARG A 171 33.98 -4.66 -19.64
N PRO A 172 33.97 -3.39 -19.20
CA PRO A 172 33.59 -3.08 -17.83
C PRO A 172 32.19 -3.60 -17.49
N PHE A 173 32.02 -4.11 -16.27
CA PHE A 173 30.73 -4.51 -15.72
C PHE A 173 30.18 -3.36 -14.89
N THR A 174 28.93 -2.98 -15.12
CA THR A 174 28.30 -1.84 -14.45
C THR A 174 27.06 -2.28 -13.70
N VAL A 175 26.94 -1.84 -12.45
CA VAL A 175 25.70 -2.00 -11.65
C VAL A 175 25.15 -0.63 -11.34
N THR A 176 23.88 -0.40 -11.69
CA THR A 176 23.12 0.79 -11.30
C THR A 176 22.17 0.43 -10.17
N ALA A 177 22.17 1.21 -9.08
CA ALA A 177 21.33 1.00 -7.90
C ALA A 177 20.91 2.35 -7.32
N ALA A 178 19.66 2.76 -7.51
CA ALA A 178 19.06 3.98 -6.93
C ALA A 178 19.97 5.23 -7.02
N GLY A 179 20.50 5.55 -8.21
CA GLY A 179 21.35 6.72 -8.44
C GLY A 179 22.85 6.50 -8.16
N VAL A 180 23.22 5.31 -7.72
CA VAL A 180 24.63 4.89 -7.55
C VAL A 180 25.03 4.00 -8.71
N ASN A 181 26.13 4.32 -9.37
CA ASN A 181 26.72 3.52 -10.45
C ASN A 181 28.05 2.93 -9.99
N VAL A 182 28.12 1.61 -10.02
CA VAL A 182 29.30 0.81 -9.66
C VAL A 182 29.90 0.24 -10.92
N THR A 183 31.18 0.54 -11.22
CA THR A 183 31.90 0.02 -12.38
C THR A 183 33.08 -0.82 -11.93
N VAL A 184 33.19 -2.03 -12.46
CA VAL A 184 34.22 -3.00 -12.10
C VAL A 184 34.76 -3.75 -13.31
N LEU A 185 35.94 -4.32 -13.16
CA LEU A 185 36.61 -5.14 -14.20
C LEU A 185 36.68 -6.63 -13.84
N GLY A 186 36.39 -6.97 -12.57
CA GLY A 186 36.47 -8.35 -12.05
C GLY A 186 36.60 -8.33 -10.53
N THR A 187 35.51 -8.15 -9.85
CA THR A 187 35.40 -7.73 -8.45
C THR A 187 34.28 -8.52 -7.77
N ALA A 188 34.47 -8.81 -6.48
CA ALA A 188 33.39 -9.33 -5.63
C ALA A 188 32.93 -8.21 -4.69
N PHE A 189 31.65 -7.85 -4.76
CA PHE A 189 31.06 -6.76 -4.01
C PHE A 189 29.57 -6.97 -3.78
N ASP A 190 29.06 -6.33 -2.76
CA ASP A 190 27.64 -6.29 -2.42
C ASP A 190 27.05 -4.91 -2.70
N VAL A 191 25.79 -4.86 -3.11
CA VAL A 191 25.02 -3.63 -3.28
C VAL A 191 23.66 -3.81 -2.63
N HIS A 192 23.32 -2.89 -1.72
CA HIS A 192 22.08 -2.90 -0.98
C HIS A 192 21.34 -1.57 -1.11
N ILE A 193 20.10 -1.58 -1.64
CA ILE A 193 19.19 -0.44 -1.67
C ILE A 193 18.32 -0.48 -0.40
N LYS A 194 18.51 0.49 0.48
CA LYS A 194 17.69 0.71 1.67
C LYS A 194 16.70 1.87 1.44
N PRO A 195 15.70 2.07 2.33
CA PRO A 195 14.75 3.17 2.18
C PRO A 195 15.41 4.54 2.04
N GLU A 196 16.43 4.83 2.84
CA GLU A 196 17.08 6.14 2.92
C GLU A 196 18.44 6.20 2.24
N ASP A 197 19.09 5.08 2.02
CA ASP A 197 20.45 5.02 1.48
C ASP A 197 20.71 3.82 0.56
N THR A 198 21.84 3.87 -0.15
CA THR A 198 22.37 2.75 -0.92
C THR A 198 23.76 2.45 -0.43
N THR A 199 24.02 1.20 -0.04
CA THR A 199 25.31 0.74 0.46
C THR A 199 26.01 -0.12 -0.57
N VAL A 200 27.32 0.06 -0.73
CA VAL A 200 28.21 -0.77 -1.56
C VAL A 200 29.36 -1.27 -0.70
N GLU A 201 29.51 -2.59 -0.57
CA GLU A 201 30.58 -3.23 0.21
C GLU A 201 31.54 -3.97 -0.71
N LEU A 202 32.82 -3.69 -0.59
CA LEU A 202 33.84 -4.27 -1.44
C LEU A 202 34.58 -5.42 -0.77
N VAL A 203 34.29 -6.64 -1.22
CA VAL A 203 34.91 -7.85 -0.68
C VAL A 203 36.25 -8.18 -1.33
N ARG A 204 36.36 -8.03 -2.67
CA ARG A 204 37.58 -8.34 -3.41
C ARG A 204 37.68 -7.48 -4.66
N GLY A 205 38.90 -7.03 -5.02
CA GLY A 205 39.19 -6.27 -6.24
C GLY A 205 39.14 -4.77 -6.07
N LEU A 206 38.85 -4.05 -7.13
CA LEU A 206 38.73 -2.58 -7.18
C LEU A 206 37.37 -2.18 -7.75
N VAL A 207 36.77 -1.15 -7.19
CA VAL A 207 35.48 -0.61 -7.60
C VAL A 207 35.62 0.87 -7.92
N GLY A 208 35.15 1.27 -9.09
CA GLY A 208 34.84 2.65 -9.42
C GLY A 208 33.38 2.94 -9.05
N LEU A 209 33.16 3.93 -8.18
CA LEU A 209 31.83 4.32 -7.74
C LEU A 209 31.54 5.76 -8.18
N THR A 210 30.40 5.96 -8.87
CA THR A 210 29.93 7.28 -9.29
C THR A 210 28.51 7.48 -8.75
N VAL A 211 28.25 8.66 -8.22
CA VAL A 211 26.89 9.03 -7.74
C VAL A 211 26.30 10.03 -8.72
N ASP A 212 25.02 9.95 -9.02
CA ASP A 212 24.32 10.81 -9.96
C ASP A 212 24.61 12.31 -9.71
N GLY A 213 25.05 13.01 -10.78
CA GLY A 213 25.35 14.43 -10.76
C GLY A 213 26.70 14.84 -10.15
N ALA A 214 27.46 13.92 -9.57
CA ALA A 214 28.80 14.19 -9.05
C ALA A 214 29.81 13.27 -9.75
N ALA A 215 30.68 13.81 -10.57
CA ALA A 215 31.84 13.10 -11.13
C ALA A 215 32.88 12.80 -10.03
N LYS A 216 32.49 12.08 -8.98
CA LYS A 216 33.39 11.61 -7.93
C LYS A 216 33.60 10.12 -8.16
N THR A 217 34.57 9.78 -8.98
CA THR A 217 35.05 8.40 -9.04
C THR A 217 35.86 8.11 -7.80
N PHE A 218 35.43 7.15 -7.05
CA PHE A 218 36.15 6.69 -5.88
C PHE A 218 36.70 5.29 -6.16
N GLU A 219 38.01 5.14 -6.22
CA GLU A 219 38.63 3.81 -6.16
C GLU A 219 38.52 3.26 -4.74
N ARG A 220 38.08 2.01 -4.63
CA ARG A 220 37.85 1.34 -3.34
C ARG A 220 38.69 0.09 -3.22
N SER A 221 39.10 -0.17 -1.97
CA SER A 221 39.88 -1.35 -1.61
C SER A 221 39.03 -2.35 -0.83
N PRO A 222 39.37 -3.64 -0.84
CA PRO A 222 38.70 -4.64 -0.01
C PRO A 222 38.61 -4.21 1.45
N GLY A 223 37.45 -4.43 2.05
CA GLY A 223 37.12 -3.97 3.39
C GLY A 223 36.37 -2.63 3.47
N ASP A 224 36.29 -1.88 2.36
CA ASP A 224 35.56 -0.61 2.35
C ASP A 224 34.06 -0.83 2.14
N SER A 225 33.26 -0.15 2.96
CA SER A 225 31.81 0.02 2.83
C SER A 225 31.52 1.49 2.57
N VAL A 226 30.72 1.77 1.54
CA VAL A 226 30.31 3.12 1.15
C VAL A 226 28.81 3.19 1.18
N THR A 227 28.28 4.12 1.96
CA THR A 227 26.84 4.41 2.02
C THR A 227 26.57 5.77 1.41
N VAL A 228 25.65 5.82 0.47
CA VAL A 228 25.21 7.02 -0.25
C VAL A 228 23.78 7.33 0.19
N SER A 229 23.56 8.45 0.84
CA SER A 229 22.24 8.92 1.21
C SER A 229 21.43 9.28 -0.05
N ARG A 230 20.21 8.77 -0.14
CA ARG A 230 19.30 9.03 -1.27
C ARG A 230 18.61 10.39 -1.14
N THR A 231 18.64 11.00 0.04
CA THR A 231 17.98 12.27 0.31
C THR A 231 18.84 13.47 -0.12
N ASP A 232 20.14 13.45 0.20
CA ASP A 232 21.04 14.59 0.01
C ASP A 232 22.32 14.23 -0.75
N GLY A 233 22.49 12.97 -1.17
CA GLY A 233 23.66 12.49 -1.89
C GLY A 233 24.95 12.47 -1.03
N GLN A 234 24.84 12.61 0.29
CA GLN A 234 25.99 12.50 1.16
C GLN A 234 26.59 11.09 1.11
N VAL A 235 27.93 11.05 1.10
CA VAL A 235 28.69 9.80 1.04
C VAL A 235 29.40 9.59 2.35
N SER A 236 29.03 8.55 3.08
CA SER A 236 29.73 8.08 4.28
C SER A 236 30.57 6.83 3.97
N ARG A 237 31.60 6.59 4.77
CA ARG A 237 32.54 5.49 4.56
C ARG A 237 32.80 4.79 5.90
N ALA A 238 32.81 3.48 5.83
CA ALA A 238 33.18 2.63 6.95
C ALA A 238 34.14 1.54 6.46
N ARG A 239 34.82 0.91 7.39
CA ARG A 239 35.61 -0.28 7.11
C ARG A 239 35.02 -1.42 7.91
N LEU A 240 34.71 -2.51 7.21
CA LEU A 240 34.13 -3.72 7.78
C LEU A 240 35.16 -4.85 7.82
N ALA A 241 35.01 -5.75 8.77
CA ALA A 241 35.76 -6.99 8.74
C ALA A 241 35.23 -7.88 7.60
N PRO A 242 36.07 -8.68 6.96
CA PRO A 242 35.67 -9.52 5.83
C PRO A 242 34.50 -10.45 6.13
N GLU A 243 34.40 -10.94 7.37
CA GLU A 243 33.32 -11.82 7.86
C GLU A 243 31.97 -11.13 8.02
N ASP A 244 31.96 -9.80 8.13
CA ASP A 244 30.74 -8.99 8.28
C ASP A 244 30.20 -8.49 6.93
N MET A 245 31.02 -8.55 5.87
CA MET A 245 30.62 -8.16 4.54
C MET A 245 29.68 -9.15 3.89
N ALA A 246 28.58 -8.66 3.33
CA ALA A 246 27.53 -9.48 2.72
C ALA A 246 27.16 -10.68 3.61
N ALA A 247 27.09 -10.49 4.93
CA ALA A 247 26.86 -11.53 5.94
C ALA A 247 25.52 -12.24 5.75
N TRP A 248 24.55 -11.58 5.10
CA TRP A 248 23.23 -12.12 4.76
C TRP A 248 23.30 -13.41 3.92
N ARG A 249 24.32 -13.57 3.09
CA ARG A 249 24.58 -14.77 2.30
C ARG A 249 24.76 -16.04 3.17
N ASN A 250 25.17 -15.83 4.41
CA ASN A 250 25.35 -16.85 5.44
C ASN A 250 24.23 -16.82 6.49
N GLY A 251 23.08 -16.20 6.16
CA GLY A 251 21.94 -16.09 7.08
C GLY A 251 22.17 -15.16 8.27
N ARG A 252 23.09 -14.18 8.20
CA ARG A 252 23.42 -13.29 9.30
C ARG A 252 23.26 -11.83 8.89
N LEU A 253 22.77 -11.00 9.80
CA LEU A 253 22.68 -9.55 9.64
C LEU A 253 23.64 -8.90 10.63
N PHE A 254 24.72 -8.33 10.14
CA PHE A 254 25.61 -7.48 10.92
C PHE A 254 25.14 -6.03 10.86
N VAL A 255 25.01 -5.39 12.01
CA VAL A 255 24.64 -3.97 12.11
C VAL A 255 25.55 -3.25 13.10
N ASN A 256 25.93 -2.01 12.77
CA ASN A 256 26.79 -1.19 13.59
C ASN A 256 26.22 0.22 13.73
N ASP A 257 25.81 0.57 14.95
CA ASP A 257 25.25 1.88 15.30
C ASP A 257 24.11 2.33 14.39
N VAL A 258 23.14 1.44 14.15
CA VAL A 258 21.91 1.73 13.37
C VAL A 258 20.70 1.78 14.29
N THR A 259 19.58 2.33 13.80
CA THR A 259 18.34 2.37 14.57
C THR A 259 17.65 1.00 14.63
N VAL A 260 16.90 0.75 15.70
CA VAL A 260 16.02 -0.44 15.81
C VAL A 260 15.08 -0.51 14.62
N ALA A 261 14.53 0.63 14.18
CA ALA A 261 13.69 0.69 12.98
C ALA A 261 14.40 0.14 11.74
N SER A 262 15.64 0.57 11.48
CA SER A 262 16.44 0.05 10.35
C SER A 262 16.66 -1.46 10.42
N VAL A 263 16.90 -2.02 11.62
CA VAL A 263 17.06 -3.46 11.79
C VAL A 263 15.75 -4.21 11.51
N VAL A 264 14.62 -3.63 11.95
CA VAL A 264 13.31 -4.21 11.72
C VAL A 264 12.95 -4.18 10.22
N ASP A 265 13.29 -3.12 9.50
CA ASP A 265 13.10 -3.04 8.05
C ASP A 265 13.87 -4.17 7.33
N GLU A 266 15.10 -4.47 7.78
CA GLU A 266 15.86 -5.61 7.24
C GLU A 266 15.24 -6.96 7.61
N LEU A 267 14.88 -7.16 8.89
CA LEU A 267 14.25 -8.41 9.33
C LEU A 267 12.89 -8.63 8.66
N GLN A 268 12.18 -7.57 8.29
CA GLN A 268 10.90 -7.67 7.56
C GLN A 268 11.05 -8.40 6.23
N ARG A 269 12.18 -8.27 5.54
CA ARG A 269 12.47 -8.98 4.28
C ARG A 269 12.58 -10.50 4.46
N TYR A 270 12.87 -10.94 5.68
CA TYR A 270 13.03 -12.35 6.05
C TYR A 270 11.85 -12.89 6.84
N HIS A 271 10.86 -12.04 7.17
CA HIS A 271 9.71 -12.43 8.00
C HIS A 271 8.39 -12.31 7.26
N SER A 272 7.58 -13.38 7.27
CA SER A 272 6.28 -13.42 6.57
C SER A 272 5.19 -12.58 7.23
N ALA A 273 5.28 -12.34 8.56
CA ALA A 273 4.35 -11.46 9.26
C ALA A 273 4.82 -10.00 9.19
N TRP A 274 3.88 -9.07 9.16
CA TRP A 274 4.17 -7.65 9.28
C TRP A 274 4.71 -7.32 10.68
N ILE A 275 5.81 -6.57 10.74
CA ILE A 275 6.45 -6.16 11.98
C ILE A 275 6.15 -4.68 12.20
N SER A 276 5.61 -4.33 13.37
CA SER A 276 5.25 -2.96 13.73
C SER A 276 5.96 -2.51 15.00
N ILE A 277 6.47 -1.27 15.00
CA ILE A 277 7.07 -0.61 16.16
C ILE A 277 6.26 0.67 16.45
N PRO A 278 5.23 0.63 17.30
CA PRO A 278 4.41 1.81 17.59
C PRO A 278 5.17 2.88 18.40
N SER A 279 6.18 2.47 19.18
CA SER A 279 6.97 3.36 20.02
C SER A 279 8.11 4.02 19.23
N GLY A 280 8.02 5.33 19.00
CA GLY A 280 9.10 6.11 18.41
C GLY A 280 10.40 6.09 19.25
N ASP A 281 10.28 6.00 20.57
CA ASP A 281 11.43 5.91 21.47
C ASP A 281 12.21 4.60 21.25
N LEU A 282 11.51 3.47 21.06
CA LEU A 282 12.14 2.20 20.74
C LEU A 282 12.71 2.21 19.31
N ALA A 283 11.95 2.70 18.35
CA ALA A 283 12.34 2.77 16.94
C ALA A 283 13.67 3.52 16.73
N ASN A 284 13.89 4.60 17.49
CA ASN A 284 15.08 5.45 17.41
C ASN A 284 16.27 4.98 18.26
N ARG A 285 16.12 3.91 19.06
CA ARG A 285 17.27 3.33 19.80
C ARG A 285 18.30 2.80 18.82
N ARG A 286 19.58 3.00 19.16
CA ARG A 286 20.68 2.57 18.30
C ARG A 286 21.25 1.25 18.80
N VAL A 287 21.53 0.36 17.87
CA VAL A 287 22.00 -1.00 18.14
C VAL A 287 23.23 -1.34 17.32
N THR A 288 24.08 -2.16 17.90
CA THR A 288 25.18 -2.85 17.23
C THR A 288 25.09 -4.32 17.59
N GLY A 289 25.14 -5.20 16.59
CA GLY A 289 25.02 -6.63 16.85
C GLY A 289 25.02 -7.47 15.59
N LEU A 290 24.93 -8.78 15.81
CA LEU A 290 24.81 -9.81 14.77
C LEU A 290 23.52 -10.58 15.02
N TYR A 291 22.63 -10.59 14.04
CA TYR A 291 21.32 -11.21 14.12
C TYR A 291 21.21 -12.38 13.16
N ASP A 292 20.46 -13.41 13.54
CA ASP A 292 20.21 -14.59 12.71
C ASP A 292 18.98 -14.35 11.82
N LEU A 293 19.19 -14.34 10.51
CA LEU A 293 18.12 -14.16 9.51
C LEU A 293 17.31 -15.44 9.28
N SER A 294 17.80 -16.60 9.73
CA SER A 294 17.08 -17.87 9.63
C SER A 294 15.98 -18.02 10.69
N ASP A 295 16.07 -17.26 11.79
CA ASP A 295 15.06 -17.17 12.85
C ASP A 295 14.75 -15.71 13.17
N PRO A 296 13.95 -15.04 12.32
CA PRO A 296 13.65 -13.61 12.50
C PRO A 296 12.88 -13.29 13.78
N ASP A 297 12.01 -14.20 14.27
CA ASP A 297 11.30 -13.98 15.54
C ASP A 297 12.29 -13.90 16.70
N ARG A 298 13.27 -14.81 16.77
CA ARG A 298 14.33 -14.77 17.78
C ARG A 298 15.26 -13.55 17.62
N ALA A 299 15.52 -13.15 16.38
CA ALA A 299 16.29 -11.94 16.11
C ALA A 299 15.56 -10.68 16.62
N LEU A 300 14.23 -10.60 16.44
CA LEU A 300 13.40 -9.52 16.98
C LEU A 300 13.41 -9.49 18.52
N GLU A 301 13.33 -10.65 19.18
CA GLU A 301 13.43 -10.74 20.64
C GLU A 301 14.78 -10.23 21.13
N ALA A 302 15.89 -10.70 20.53
CA ALA A 302 17.22 -10.25 20.86
C ALA A 302 17.41 -8.74 20.64
N LEU A 303 16.78 -8.17 19.61
CA LEU A 303 16.83 -6.75 19.26
C LEU A 303 16.23 -5.87 20.36
N VAL A 304 15.08 -6.25 20.93
CA VAL A 304 14.34 -5.40 21.88
C VAL A 304 14.66 -5.68 23.34
N GLN A 305 15.18 -6.86 23.67
CA GLN A 305 15.50 -7.29 25.03
C GLN A 305 16.38 -6.30 25.82
N PRO A 306 17.46 -5.71 25.24
CA PRO A 306 18.33 -4.76 25.97
C PRO A 306 17.59 -3.50 26.43
N TYR A 307 16.46 -3.17 25.82
CA TYR A 307 15.66 -1.98 26.15
C TYR A 307 14.44 -2.32 27.01
N GLY A 308 14.32 -3.55 27.50
CA GLY A 308 13.14 -4.01 28.24
C GLY A 308 11.90 -4.21 27.36
N GLY A 309 12.08 -4.23 26.04
CA GLY A 309 11.00 -4.46 25.09
C GLY A 309 10.62 -5.93 24.98
N ARG A 310 9.43 -6.15 24.41
CA ARG A 310 8.90 -7.48 24.10
C ARG A 310 8.31 -7.53 22.70
N VAL A 311 8.35 -8.72 22.10
CA VAL A 311 7.69 -9.02 20.84
C VAL A 311 6.34 -9.67 21.14
N HIS A 312 5.26 -9.00 20.73
CA HIS A 312 3.90 -9.53 20.84
C HIS A 312 3.46 -10.19 19.54
N HIS A 313 3.15 -11.45 19.61
CA HIS A 313 2.57 -12.23 18.51
C HIS A 313 1.06 -12.02 18.49
N ILE A 314 0.58 -10.98 17.82
CA ILE A 314 -0.85 -10.62 17.77
C ILE A 314 -1.62 -11.61 16.88
N SER A 315 -1.02 -12.03 15.77
CA SER A 315 -1.57 -13.03 14.85
C SER A 315 -0.45 -13.70 14.06
N PRO A 316 -0.73 -14.73 13.23
CA PRO A 316 0.27 -15.26 12.31
C PRO A 316 0.86 -14.23 11.35
N TYR A 317 0.15 -13.10 11.14
CA TYR A 317 0.49 -12.05 10.17
C TYR A 317 0.98 -10.74 10.80
N LEU A 318 1.07 -10.64 12.14
CA LEU A 318 1.42 -9.39 12.81
C LEU A 318 2.28 -9.63 14.05
N ARG A 319 3.43 -8.97 14.08
CA ARG A 319 4.34 -8.81 15.23
C ARG A 319 4.33 -7.37 15.68
N VAL A 320 4.27 -7.13 16.98
CA VAL A 320 4.32 -5.78 17.57
C VAL A 320 5.43 -5.71 18.60
N LEU A 321 6.37 -4.80 18.41
CA LEU A 321 7.46 -4.52 19.34
C LEU A 321 7.03 -3.38 20.25
N ALA A 322 7.01 -3.62 21.57
CA ALA A 322 6.62 -2.62 22.56
C ALA A 322 7.55 -2.59 23.77
N LEU A 323 7.68 -1.40 24.37
CA LEU A 323 8.26 -1.20 25.70
C LEU A 323 7.16 -1.37 26.74
N PHE A 324 7.46 -1.95 27.89
CA PHE A 324 6.58 -2.02 29.06
C PHE A 324 7.16 -1.29 30.21
#